data_20a1cba6e755c405ba619276e3d731ae
#
_entry.id   20a1cba6e755c405ba619276e3d731ae
#
_cell.length_a   1.000
_cell.length_b   1.000
_cell.length_c   1.000
_cell.angle_alpha   90.00
_cell.angle_beta   90.00
_cell.angle_gamma   90.00
#
_symmetry.space_group_name_H-M   'P 1'
#
loop_
_entity.id
_entity.type
_entity.pdbx_description
1 polymer ?
#
loop_
_entity_poly.entity_id
_entity_poly.type
_entity_poly.pdbx_seq_one_letter_code
_entity_poly.pdbx_strand_id
1 'polypeptide(L)'
;MHTGKGFGIGLSRTGTRTLAAALNLIGVRTKWYPSDPTTYRELLSGKFDLTILTQYDALTDTPVVPYYPQFDRIYSGSKFILTVRERESWLRSCEKHWTSFGFTGAEPPSAPFWRQFACFI
;
A
#
# COMPACT_ATOMS: atom_id res chain seq x y z
N MET A 1 19.74 11.35 -6.73
CA MET A 1 18.70 10.90 -7.66
C MET A 1 18.27 9.49 -7.26
N HIS A 2 16.97 9.28 -7.13
CA HIS A 2 16.43 7.97 -6.80
C HIS A 2 16.31 7.12 -8.05
N THR A 3 16.69 5.84 -7.94
CA THR A 3 16.46 4.87 -9.01
C THR A 3 15.01 4.41 -9.01
N GLY A 4 14.58 3.82 -10.12
CA GLY A 4 13.23 3.32 -10.28
C GLY A 4 12.86 2.27 -9.24
N LYS A 5 11.62 2.34 -8.78
CA LYS A 5 11.03 1.40 -7.84
C LYS A 5 9.77 0.79 -8.44
N GLY A 6 9.23 -0.25 -7.84
CA GLY A 6 7.98 -0.86 -8.24
C GLY A 6 6.86 -0.49 -7.28
N PHE A 7 5.68 -0.20 -7.82
CA PHE A 7 4.52 0.14 -7.01
C PHE A 7 3.29 -0.63 -7.51
N GLY A 8 2.73 -1.44 -6.62
CA GLY A 8 1.43 -2.06 -6.86
C GLY A 8 0.34 -1.07 -6.49
N ILE A 9 -0.36 -0.53 -7.47
CA ILE A 9 -1.31 0.56 -7.28
C ILE A 9 -2.78 0.10 -7.32
N GLY A 10 -3.02 -1.19 -7.28
CA GLY A 10 -4.37 -1.73 -7.09
C GLY A 10 -4.85 -1.53 -5.66
N LEU A 11 -6.15 -1.38 -5.50
CA LEU A 11 -6.78 -1.22 -4.19
C LEU A 11 -6.62 -2.50 -3.36
N SER A 12 -6.78 -2.36 -2.05
CA SER A 12 -6.86 -3.51 -1.15
C SER A 12 -7.90 -4.51 -1.65
N ARG A 13 -7.66 -5.79 -1.45
CA ARG A 13 -8.53 -6.91 -1.87
C ARG A 13 -8.57 -7.15 -3.38
N THR A 14 -7.56 -6.66 -4.11
CA THR A 14 -7.41 -6.94 -5.55
C THR A 14 -6.23 -7.87 -5.85
N GLY A 15 -5.75 -8.64 -4.86
CA GLY A 15 -4.61 -9.55 -5.04
C GLY A 15 -3.27 -8.90 -4.77
N THR A 16 -3.22 -7.84 -4.00
CA THR A 16 -2.00 -7.09 -3.68
C THR A 16 -0.98 -7.92 -2.91
N ARG A 17 -1.44 -8.78 -2.02
CA ARG A 17 -0.58 -9.69 -1.26
C ARG A 17 0.04 -10.75 -2.18
N THR A 18 -0.74 -11.29 -3.09
CA THR A 18 -0.25 -12.26 -4.08
C THR A 18 0.77 -11.62 -5.01
N LEU A 19 0.54 -10.37 -5.42
CA LEU A 19 1.50 -9.62 -6.23
C LEU A 19 2.82 -9.47 -5.49
N ALA A 20 2.79 -9.08 -4.21
CA ALA A 20 4.00 -8.93 -3.41
C ALA A 20 4.76 -10.26 -3.30
N ALA A 21 4.06 -11.36 -3.06
CA ALA A 21 4.66 -12.68 -2.99
C ALA A 21 5.33 -13.08 -4.31
N ALA A 22 4.66 -12.82 -5.43
CA ALA A 22 5.20 -13.12 -6.76
C ALA A 22 6.46 -12.30 -7.05
N LEU A 23 6.44 -11.01 -6.73
CA LEU A 23 7.60 -10.14 -6.92
C LEU A 23 8.80 -10.59 -6.08
N ASN A 24 8.56 -10.97 -4.83
CA ASN A 24 9.61 -11.50 -3.97
C ASN A 24 10.21 -12.80 -4.55
N LEU A 25 9.39 -13.66 -5.14
CA LEU A 25 9.87 -14.90 -5.74
C LEU A 25 10.84 -14.66 -6.91
N ILE A 26 10.66 -13.57 -7.64
CA ILE A 26 11.54 -13.24 -8.78
C ILE A 26 12.69 -12.30 -8.36
N GLY A 27 12.90 -12.10 -7.08
CA GLY A 27 14.04 -11.34 -6.56
C GLY A 27 13.80 -9.84 -6.39
N VAL A 28 12.57 -9.37 -6.57
CA VAL A 28 12.21 -7.97 -6.29
C VAL A 28 11.74 -7.89 -4.84
N ARG A 29 12.56 -7.30 -3.96
CA ARG A 29 12.26 -7.21 -2.54
C ARG A 29 11.03 -6.31 -2.35
N THR A 30 9.92 -6.92 -1.97
CA THR A 30 8.62 -6.24 -1.96
C THR A 30 7.98 -6.32 -0.59
N LYS A 31 7.47 -5.16 -0.12
CA LYS A 31 6.69 -5.08 1.11
C LYS A 31 5.22 -4.90 0.77
N TRP A 32 4.42 -5.85 1.21
CA TRP A 32 2.97 -5.75 1.15
C TRP A 32 2.47 -4.95 2.35
N TYR A 33 1.55 -4.02 2.12
CA TYR A 33 0.89 -3.23 3.17
C TYR A 33 1.93 -2.62 4.14
N PRO A 34 2.72 -1.63 3.69
CA PRO A 34 3.74 -1.00 4.53
C PRO A 34 3.09 -0.11 5.59
N SER A 35 2.74 -0.71 6.73
CA SER A 35 1.94 -0.10 7.79
C SER A 35 2.75 0.33 9.01
N ASP A 36 4.05 0.48 8.86
CA ASP A 36 4.93 0.92 9.94
C ASP A 36 4.72 2.41 10.27
N PRO A 37 4.92 2.81 11.54
CA PRO A 37 4.73 4.20 11.96
C PRO A 37 5.56 5.22 11.19
N THR A 38 6.78 4.87 10.82
CA THR A 38 7.67 5.78 10.07
C THR A 38 7.07 6.12 8.71
N THR A 39 6.64 5.12 7.94
CA THR A 39 6.03 5.33 6.63
C THR A 39 4.78 6.20 6.75
N TYR A 40 3.92 5.92 7.72
CA TYR A 40 2.71 6.70 7.96
C TYR A 40 3.02 8.16 8.23
N ARG A 41 3.96 8.44 9.13
CA ARG A 41 4.36 9.81 9.45
C ARG A 41 4.97 10.54 8.26
N GLU A 42 5.80 9.84 7.49
CA GLU A 42 6.43 10.42 6.30
C GLU A 42 5.37 10.82 5.27
N LEU A 43 4.42 9.96 4.98
CA LEU A 43 3.34 10.26 4.05
C LEU A 43 2.48 11.42 4.51
N LEU A 44 2.14 11.48 5.80
CA LEU A 44 1.36 12.60 6.36
C LEU A 44 2.12 13.92 6.30
N SER A 45 3.44 13.91 6.41
CA SER A 45 4.26 15.11 6.35
C SER A 45 4.61 15.54 4.92
N GLY A 46 4.21 14.76 3.92
CA GLY A 46 4.52 15.04 2.53
C GLY A 46 5.90 14.57 2.08
N LYS A 47 6.55 13.69 2.84
CA LYS A 47 7.82 13.10 2.47
C LYS A 47 7.55 11.80 1.69
N PHE A 48 7.82 11.82 0.39
CA PHE A 48 7.52 10.68 -0.48
C PHE A 48 8.75 9.86 -0.88
N ASP A 49 9.95 10.31 -0.57
CA ASP A 49 11.16 9.49 -0.66
C ASP A 49 11.27 8.64 0.62
N LEU A 50 10.44 7.61 0.66
CA LEU A 50 10.18 6.85 1.87
C LEU A 50 11.42 6.09 2.37
N THR A 51 11.64 6.12 3.67
CA THR A 51 12.73 5.38 4.32
C THR A 51 12.66 3.88 4.05
N ILE A 52 11.45 3.31 4.03
CA ILE A 52 11.25 1.88 3.75
C ILE A 52 11.79 1.47 2.36
N LEU A 53 11.81 2.38 1.40
CA LEU A 53 12.32 2.10 0.05
C LEU A 53 13.85 2.05 -0.02
N THR A 54 14.55 2.29 1.08
CA THR A 54 15.97 1.96 1.17
C THR A 54 16.20 0.46 1.36
N GLN A 55 15.20 -0.26 1.85
CA GLN A 55 15.27 -1.69 2.14
C GLN A 55 14.49 -2.53 1.13
N TYR A 56 13.50 -1.95 0.47
CA TYR A 56 12.63 -2.65 -0.47
C TYR A 56 12.71 -2.03 -1.86
N ASP A 57 12.51 -2.86 -2.86
CA ASP A 57 12.50 -2.44 -4.27
C ASP A 57 11.07 -2.08 -4.72
N ALA A 58 10.07 -2.58 -4.02
CA ALA A 58 8.66 -2.38 -4.37
C ALA A 58 7.76 -2.37 -3.14
N LEU A 59 6.63 -1.69 -3.28
CA LEU A 59 5.57 -1.64 -2.27
C LEU A 59 4.23 -1.94 -2.94
N THR A 60 3.35 -2.61 -2.21
CA THR A 60 1.98 -2.88 -2.69
C THR A 60 0.95 -2.55 -1.61
N ASP A 61 -0.29 -2.31 -2.04
CA ASP A 61 -1.44 -2.06 -1.16
C ASP A 61 -1.42 -0.67 -0.51
N THR A 62 -2.35 -0.45 0.41
CA THR A 62 -2.44 0.77 1.23
C THR A 62 -1.17 0.92 2.09
N PRO A 63 -0.63 2.11 2.25
CA PRO A 63 -1.13 3.43 1.83
C PRO A 63 -0.51 3.96 0.54
N VAL A 64 0.10 3.12 -0.26
CA VAL A 64 0.88 3.52 -1.44
C VAL A 64 -0.01 4.06 -2.55
N VAL A 65 -1.18 3.45 -2.73
CA VAL A 65 -2.04 3.67 -3.90
C VAL A 65 -2.39 5.14 -4.15
N PRO A 66 -2.85 5.92 -3.16
CA PRO A 66 -3.26 7.31 -3.43
C PRO A 66 -2.10 8.24 -3.77
N TYR A 67 -0.87 7.82 -3.54
CA TYR A 67 0.32 8.66 -3.72
C TYR A 67 1.13 8.31 -4.97
N TYR A 68 0.60 7.49 -5.87
CA TYR A 68 1.36 7.06 -7.04
C TYR A 68 1.88 8.23 -7.90
N PRO A 69 1.17 9.36 -8.05
CA PRO A 69 1.72 10.47 -8.83
C PRO A 69 2.99 11.07 -8.21
N GLN A 70 3.06 11.13 -6.89
CA GLN A 70 4.22 11.65 -6.18
C GLN A 70 5.41 10.69 -6.34
N PHE A 71 5.18 9.39 -6.23
CA PHE A 71 6.24 8.39 -6.43
C PHE A 71 6.76 8.41 -7.88
N ASP A 72 5.88 8.62 -8.84
CA ASP A 72 6.27 8.72 -10.25
C ASP A 72 7.22 9.89 -10.48
N ARG A 73 6.99 11.01 -9.81
CA ARG A 73 7.84 12.18 -9.93
C ARG A 73 9.20 12.01 -9.25
N ILE A 74 9.23 11.33 -8.10
CA ILE A 74 10.46 11.21 -7.28
C ILE A 74 11.34 10.07 -7.73
N TYR A 75 10.75 8.91 -8.03
CA TYR A 75 11.51 7.71 -8.43
C TYR A 75 11.47 7.55 -9.94
N SER A 76 12.43 8.20 -10.60
CA SER A 76 12.55 8.13 -12.06
C SER A 76 12.70 6.69 -12.54
N GLY A 77 11.98 6.33 -13.60
CA GLY A 77 12.00 4.97 -14.13
C GLY A 77 11.19 3.96 -13.33
N SER A 78 10.33 4.41 -12.43
CA SER A 78 9.47 3.54 -11.66
C SER A 78 8.45 2.82 -12.53
N LYS A 79 8.07 1.62 -12.07
CA LYS A 79 7.06 0.80 -12.73
C LYS A 79 5.85 0.66 -11.82
N PHE A 80 4.67 0.73 -12.42
CA PHE A 80 3.40 0.65 -11.73
C PHE A 80 2.62 -0.56 -12.22
N ILE A 81 2.12 -1.36 -11.29
CA ILE A 81 1.31 -2.54 -11.60
C ILE A 81 -0.07 -2.34 -10.99
N LEU A 82 -1.08 -2.31 -11.84
CA LEU A 82 -2.47 -2.18 -11.40
C LEU A 82 -3.10 -3.57 -11.29
N THR A 83 -3.36 -4.01 -10.07
CA THR A 83 -4.16 -5.21 -9.85
C THR A 83 -5.62 -4.85 -9.88
N VAL A 84 -6.42 -5.65 -10.57
CA VAL A 84 -7.86 -5.42 -10.72
C VAL A 84 -8.65 -6.67 -10.33
N ARG A 85 -9.90 -6.46 -9.94
CA ARG A 85 -10.81 -7.52 -9.58
C ARG A 85 -12.22 -7.14 -10.04
N GLU A 86 -13.02 -8.13 -10.40
CA GLU A 86 -14.41 -7.89 -10.76
C GLU A 86 -15.13 -7.16 -9.60
N ARG A 87 -15.91 -6.14 -9.95
CA ARG A 87 -16.46 -5.18 -8.99
C ARG A 87 -17.29 -5.83 -7.88
N GLU A 88 -18.23 -6.69 -8.23
CA GLU A 88 -19.11 -7.31 -7.23
C GLU A 88 -18.35 -8.25 -6.31
N SER A 89 -17.40 -9.01 -6.85
CA SER A 89 -16.52 -9.85 -6.08
C SER A 89 -15.65 -9.02 -5.12
N TRP A 90 -15.14 -7.88 -5.59
CA TRP A 90 -14.35 -6.96 -4.77
C TRP A 90 -15.17 -6.38 -3.63
N LEU A 91 -16.38 -5.91 -3.91
CA LEU A 91 -17.25 -5.35 -2.87
C LEU A 91 -17.58 -6.39 -1.79
N ARG A 92 -17.88 -7.63 -2.17
CA ARG A 92 -18.11 -8.70 -1.21
C ARG A 92 -16.86 -8.99 -0.35
N SER A 93 -15.69 -8.98 -0.97
CA SER A 93 -14.44 -9.19 -0.26
C SER A 93 -14.14 -8.08 0.73
N CYS A 94 -14.38 -6.83 0.35
CA CYS A 94 -14.20 -5.68 1.23
C CYS A 94 -15.14 -5.74 2.41
N GLU A 95 -16.42 -5.99 2.18
CA GLU A 95 -17.41 -6.12 3.24
C GLU A 95 -17.02 -7.19 4.24
N LYS A 96 -16.69 -8.38 3.77
CA LYS A 96 -16.28 -9.49 4.62
C LYS A 96 -15.02 -9.17 5.42
N HIS A 97 -14.02 -8.58 4.77
CA HIS A 97 -12.74 -8.27 5.38
C HIS A 97 -12.87 -7.23 6.49
N TRP A 98 -13.47 -6.09 6.17
CA TRP A 98 -13.57 -5.00 7.14
C TRP A 98 -14.58 -5.29 8.25
N THR A 99 -15.66 -5.98 7.96
CA THR A 99 -16.61 -6.41 8.98
C THR A 99 -15.96 -7.35 9.99
N SER A 100 -15.11 -8.27 9.54
CA SER A 100 -14.42 -9.20 10.44
C SER A 100 -13.45 -8.51 11.41
N PHE A 101 -12.94 -7.33 11.04
CA PHE A 101 -12.08 -6.52 11.90
C PHE A 101 -12.85 -5.52 12.75
N GLY A 102 -14.17 -5.43 12.61
CA GLY A 102 -14.99 -4.51 13.37
C GLY A 102 -14.79 -3.04 13.02
N PHE A 103 -14.40 -2.73 11.80
CA PHE A 103 -14.26 -1.34 11.36
C PHE A 103 -15.62 -0.65 11.28
N THR A 104 -15.68 0.59 11.76
CA THR A 104 -16.90 1.42 11.73
C THR A 104 -16.78 2.56 10.72
N GLY A 105 -15.64 2.70 10.06
CA GLY A 105 -15.36 3.79 9.14
C GLY A 105 -14.73 5.01 9.77
N ALA A 106 -14.74 5.11 11.10
CA ALA A 106 -14.08 6.19 11.83
C ALA A 106 -13.45 5.61 13.10
N GLU A 107 -12.13 5.53 13.12
CA GLU A 107 -11.40 5.01 14.26
C GLU A 107 -10.91 6.13 15.17
N PRO A 108 -11.06 5.99 16.52
CA PRO A 108 -10.58 7.02 17.42
C PRO A 108 -9.05 7.08 17.44
N PRO A 109 -8.46 8.22 17.85
CA PRO A 109 -7.00 8.32 17.97
C PRO A 109 -6.37 7.30 18.91
N SER A 110 -7.14 6.77 19.84
CA SER A 110 -6.69 5.71 20.76
C SER A 110 -6.71 4.31 20.15
N ALA A 111 -7.26 4.16 18.94
CA ALA A 111 -7.30 2.85 18.27
C ALA A 111 -5.87 2.36 17.98
N PRO A 112 -5.65 1.03 17.94
CA PRO A 112 -4.36 0.50 17.53
C PRO A 112 -3.91 1.08 16.20
N PHE A 113 -2.60 1.30 16.03
CA PHE A 113 -2.04 1.98 14.86
C PHE A 113 -2.49 1.35 13.55
N TRP A 114 -2.54 0.02 13.46
CA TRP A 114 -2.95 -0.67 12.24
C TRP A 114 -4.41 -0.37 11.84
N ARG A 115 -5.29 -0.10 12.82
CA ARG A 115 -6.68 0.28 12.53
C ARG A 115 -6.76 1.70 11.99
N GLN A 116 -6.00 2.62 12.58
CA GLN A 116 -5.91 4.00 12.08
C GLN A 116 -5.39 4.01 10.65
N PHE A 117 -4.38 3.18 10.38
CA PHE A 117 -3.76 3.07 9.07
C PHE A 117 -4.73 2.52 8.02
N ALA A 118 -5.58 1.57 8.37
CA ALA A 118 -6.57 1.00 7.48
C ALA A 118 -7.62 2.02 7.01
N CYS A 119 -7.85 3.06 7.79
CA CYS A 119 -8.77 4.15 7.44
C CYS A 119 -8.13 5.24 6.57
N PHE A 120 -6.89 5.03 6.15
CA PHE A 120 -6.10 6.03 5.44
C PHE A 120 -6.48 6.15 3.96
N ILE A 121 -7.32 5.30 3.43
CA ILE A 121 -7.66 5.25 2.01
C ILE A 121 -8.55 6.43 1.61
#